data_8db258b983441344a620b6280509b116
#
_entry.id   8db258b983441344a620b6280509b116
#
_cell.length_a   1.000
_cell.length_b   1.000
_cell.length_c   1.000
_cell.angle_alpha   90.00
_cell.angle_beta   90.00
_cell.angle_gamma   90.00
#
_symmetry.space_group_name_H-M   'P 1'
#
loop_
_entity.id
_entity.type
_entity.pdbx_description
1 polymer ?
#
loop_
_entity_poly.entity_id
_entity_poly.type
_entity_poly.pdbx_seq_one_letter_code
_entity_poly.pdbx_strand_id
1 'polypeptide(L)'
;MNIYDIAKLANVSIATVSRVVNNSPKVSPKTKEKVLTVMKENEYTPNAFARGLGLGSMKTVGIICPNIDDIYMTKAVSYLERNLHAHGYDCILGCSGFKQEEKEDYVRLLLSKKIDTLILVGSTYAGNGKDESDTDYIREAAEQVSIFMINAKVSGDNIYCTYADDFQATYEVTKAFIRRGKEKILFMYDSESYSARQKMAGYEAALQDAGYPIRGNLKFKTKNDIEYTRDMLLEYNRTLDFDSVLAT
;
A
#
# COMPACT_ATOMS: atom_id res chain seq x y z
N MET A 1 24.79 27.13 -8.64
CA MET A 1 26.10 26.45 -8.55
C MET A 1 25.91 24.94 -8.82
N ASN A 2 26.90 24.31 -9.44
CA ASN A 2 26.85 22.88 -9.80
C ASN A 2 28.10 22.13 -9.28
N ILE A 3 28.16 20.81 -9.48
CA ILE A 3 29.26 19.98 -8.97
C ILE A 3 30.62 20.35 -9.55
N TYR A 4 30.69 20.91 -10.77
CA TYR A 4 31.91 21.36 -11.41
C TYR A 4 32.50 22.60 -10.70
N ASP A 5 31.61 23.51 -10.28
CA ASP A 5 31.97 24.70 -9.54
C ASP A 5 32.57 24.33 -8.17
N ILE A 6 31.94 23.42 -7.45
CA ILE A 6 32.44 22.92 -6.16
C ILE A 6 33.79 22.22 -6.33
N ALA A 7 33.98 21.41 -7.36
CA ALA A 7 35.27 20.77 -7.64
C ALA A 7 36.37 21.77 -7.86
N LYS A 8 36.09 22.83 -8.62
CA LYS A 8 37.04 23.95 -8.89
C LYS A 8 37.37 24.72 -7.61
N LEU A 9 36.36 25.11 -6.83
CA LEU A 9 36.56 25.87 -5.58
C LEU A 9 37.30 25.05 -4.52
N ALA A 10 36.99 23.77 -4.41
CA ALA A 10 37.69 22.88 -3.49
C ALA A 10 39.04 22.38 -4.03
N ASN A 11 39.43 22.74 -5.26
CA ASN A 11 40.66 22.28 -5.95
C ASN A 11 40.80 20.73 -5.86
N VAL A 12 39.75 20.03 -6.28
CA VAL A 12 39.71 18.57 -6.35
C VAL A 12 39.00 18.11 -7.64
N SER A 13 39.09 16.85 -7.99
CA SER A 13 38.33 16.30 -9.13
C SER A 13 36.84 16.20 -8.83
N ILE A 14 36.01 16.25 -9.87
CA ILE A 14 34.55 15.99 -9.77
C ILE A 14 34.28 14.63 -9.11
N ALA A 15 35.07 13.60 -9.46
CA ALA A 15 34.98 12.28 -8.86
C ALA A 15 35.26 12.33 -7.35
N THR A 16 36.10 13.19 -6.88
CA THR A 16 36.36 13.39 -5.43
C THR A 16 35.17 14.06 -4.76
N VAL A 17 34.56 15.09 -5.35
CA VAL A 17 33.35 15.72 -4.84
C VAL A 17 32.23 14.67 -4.77
N SER A 18 31.99 13.90 -5.84
CA SER A 18 31.00 12.82 -5.88
C SER A 18 31.22 11.78 -4.76
N ARG A 19 32.47 11.36 -4.52
CA ARG A 19 32.81 10.47 -3.42
C ARG A 19 32.53 11.06 -2.04
N VAL A 20 32.77 12.36 -1.85
CA VAL A 20 32.43 13.04 -0.59
C VAL A 20 30.93 13.09 -0.37
N VAL A 21 30.17 13.49 -1.39
CA VAL A 21 28.70 13.52 -1.37
C VAL A 21 28.11 12.15 -1.03
N ASN A 22 28.71 11.07 -1.56
CA ASN A 22 28.30 9.69 -1.34
C ASN A 22 28.91 9.05 -0.08
N ASN A 23 29.57 9.85 0.77
CA ASN A 23 30.23 9.40 2.00
C ASN A 23 31.18 8.21 1.81
N SER A 24 31.88 8.17 0.68
CA SER A 24 32.80 7.09 0.32
C SER A 24 34.00 7.03 1.28
N PRO A 25 34.39 5.84 1.76
CA PRO A 25 35.58 5.69 2.60
C PRO A 25 36.89 5.91 1.83
N LYS A 26 36.83 6.06 0.51
CA LYS A 26 38.00 6.26 -0.36
C LYS A 26 38.47 7.72 -0.40
N VAL A 27 37.96 8.59 0.46
CA VAL A 27 38.36 10.01 0.57
C VAL A 27 38.93 10.29 1.96
N SER A 28 40.10 10.94 2.02
CA SER A 28 40.70 11.28 3.31
C SER A 28 39.79 12.24 4.11
N PRO A 29 39.82 12.17 5.47
CA PRO A 29 39.05 13.09 6.32
C PRO A 29 39.30 14.58 5.99
N LYS A 30 40.55 14.94 5.77
CA LYS A 30 40.96 16.31 5.40
C LYS A 30 40.32 16.78 4.08
N THR A 31 40.29 15.91 3.06
CA THR A 31 39.68 16.23 1.77
C THR A 31 38.17 16.33 1.89
N LYS A 32 37.55 15.42 2.69
CA LYS A 32 36.13 15.44 2.96
C LYS A 32 35.69 16.75 3.63
N GLU A 33 36.39 17.15 4.69
CA GLU A 33 36.12 18.40 5.41
C GLU A 33 36.21 19.60 4.47
N LYS A 34 37.30 19.70 3.68
CA LYS A 34 37.49 20.78 2.70
C LYS A 34 36.31 20.90 1.73
N VAL A 35 35.88 19.80 1.14
CA VAL A 35 34.78 19.81 0.18
C VAL A 35 33.46 20.19 0.86
N LEU A 36 33.17 19.63 2.05
CA LEU A 36 31.95 19.97 2.80
C LEU A 36 31.91 21.45 3.21
N THR A 37 33.05 22.03 3.59
CA THR A 37 33.15 23.48 3.88
C THR A 37 32.81 24.32 2.66
N VAL A 38 33.42 24.03 1.51
CA VAL A 38 33.11 24.72 0.25
C VAL A 38 31.65 24.57 -0.14
N MET A 39 31.06 23.40 0.02
CA MET A 39 29.63 23.17 -0.25
C MET A 39 28.75 24.02 0.66
N LYS A 40 29.07 24.10 1.95
CA LYS A 40 28.32 24.88 2.94
C LYS A 40 28.41 26.39 2.68
N GLU A 41 29.62 26.89 2.44
CA GLU A 41 29.86 28.31 2.16
C GLU A 41 29.18 28.82 0.90
N ASN A 42 28.90 27.91 -0.05
CA ASN A 42 28.28 28.23 -1.32
C ASN A 42 26.82 27.72 -1.43
N GLU A 43 26.21 27.31 -0.32
CA GLU A 43 24.82 26.80 -0.25
C GLU A 43 24.51 25.72 -1.30
N TYR A 44 25.55 24.93 -1.64
CA TYR A 44 25.41 23.89 -2.64
C TYR A 44 24.73 22.66 -2.05
N THR A 45 23.54 22.31 -2.57
CA THR A 45 22.85 21.07 -2.27
C THR A 45 23.08 20.06 -3.41
N PRO A 46 23.63 18.86 -3.12
CA PRO A 46 23.83 17.83 -4.13
C PRO A 46 22.52 17.42 -4.78
N ASN A 47 22.51 17.26 -6.09
CA ASN A 47 21.38 16.75 -6.82
C ASN A 47 21.14 15.26 -6.45
N ALA A 48 20.00 14.97 -5.82
CA ALA A 48 19.63 13.62 -5.39
C ALA A 48 19.58 12.63 -6.58
N PHE A 49 19.09 13.07 -7.75
CA PHE A 49 19.04 12.24 -8.96
C PHE A 49 20.44 11.86 -9.44
N ALA A 50 21.38 12.84 -9.51
CA ALA A 50 22.74 12.56 -9.92
C ALA A 50 23.47 11.62 -8.93
N ARG A 51 23.14 11.75 -7.65
CA ARG A 51 23.63 10.85 -6.59
C ARG A 51 23.08 9.43 -6.76
N GLY A 52 21.78 9.29 -6.97
CA GLY A 52 21.10 8.00 -7.15
C GLY A 52 21.63 7.23 -8.36
N LEU A 53 21.84 7.91 -9.50
CA LEU A 53 22.44 7.29 -10.69
C LEU A 53 23.85 6.72 -10.41
N GLY A 54 24.65 7.40 -9.60
CA GLY A 54 25.98 6.94 -9.23
C GLY A 54 26.00 5.79 -8.23
N LEU A 55 24.93 5.59 -7.47
CA LEU A 55 24.79 4.55 -6.44
C LEU A 55 23.98 3.34 -6.93
N GLY A 56 23.30 3.44 -8.07
CA GLY A 56 22.36 2.42 -8.55
C GLY A 56 21.08 2.32 -7.72
N SER A 57 20.79 3.33 -6.86
CA SER A 57 19.57 3.41 -6.05
C SER A 57 19.22 4.87 -5.80
N MET A 58 17.95 5.21 -5.99
CA MET A 58 17.43 6.55 -5.73
C MET A 58 17.11 6.78 -4.25
N LYS A 59 17.16 5.70 -3.44
CA LYS A 59 16.67 5.70 -2.06
C LYS A 59 15.25 6.22 -1.94
N THR A 60 14.41 5.90 -2.93
CA THR A 60 13.05 6.38 -3.05
C THR A 60 12.07 5.21 -3.17
N VAL A 61 11.07 5.19 -2.33
CA VAL A 61 10.00 4.19 -2.31
C VAL A 61 8.70 4.83 -2.77
N GLY A 62 8.04 4.23 -3.75
CA GLY A 62 6.67 4.59 -4.12
C GLY A 62 5.68 3.94 -3.15
N ILE A 63 4.69 4.70 -2.70
CA ILE A 63 3.56 4.18 -1.92
C ILE A 63 2.29 4.58 -2.66
N ILE A 64 1.43 3.61 -2.99
CA ILE A 64 0.12 3.88 -3.59
C ILE A 64 -0.96 3.31 -2.68
N CYS A 65 -1.98 4.11 -2.42
CA CYS A 65 -3.22 3.69 -1.76
C CYS A 65 -4.44 4.23 -2.53
N PRO A 66 -5.65 3.69 -2.36
CA PRO A 66 -6.83 4.20 -3.07
C PRO A 66 -7.15 5.65 -2.70
N ASN A 67 -7.17 5.95 -1.41
CA ASN A 67 -7.35 7.29 -0.84
C ASN A 67 -6.74 7.35 0.56
N ILE A 68 -6.65 8.53 1.13
CA ILE A 68 -6.16 8.77 2.50
C ILE A 68 -7.26 9.21 3.48
N ASP A 69 -8.52 9.15 3.08
CA ASP A 69 -9.66 9.48 3.96
C ASP A 69 -9.99 8.32 4.91
N ASP A 70 -9.59 7.11 4.53
CA ASP A 70 -9.73 5.91 5.34
C ASP A 70 -8.68 5.87 6.46
N ILE A 71 -9.13 5.60 7.70
CA ILE A 71 -8.27 5.58 8.90
C ILE A 71 -7.18 4.50 8.79
N TYR A 72 -7.50 3.34 8.21
CA TYR A 72 -6.53 2.28 8.01
C TYR A 72 -5.43 2.70 7.03
N MET A 73 -5.81 3.25 5.88
CA MET A 73 -4.87 3.73 4.87
C MET A 73 -3.97 4.83 5.41
N THR A 74 -4.55 5.83 6.10
CA THR A 74 -3.81 6.92 6.72
C THR A 74 -2.78 6.42 7.73
N LYS A 75 -3.16 5.49 8.60
CA LYS A 75 -2.25 4.91 9.61
C LYS A 75 -1.14 4.08 8.95
N ALA A 76 -1.48 3.26 7.94
CA ALA A 76 -0.51 2.44 7.24
C ALA A 76 0.53 3.30 6.51
N VAL A 77 0.08 4.30 5.73
CA VAL A 77 0.97 5.24 5.02
C VAL A 77 1.87 6.00 5.98
N SER A 78 1.31 6.55 7.06
CA SER A 78 2.08 7.28 8.08
C SER A 78 3.12 6.40 8.79
N TYR A 79 2.80 5.14 9.05
CA TYR A 79 3.74 4.19 9.64
C TYR A 79 4.88 3.85 8.67
N LEU A 80 4.55 3.57 7.41
CA LEU A 80 5.52 3.26 6.36
C LEU A 80 6.48 4.43 6.15
N GLU A 81 5.95 5.63 5.93
CA GLU A 81 6.74 6.83 5.70
C GLU A 81 7.77 7.06 6.82
N ARG A 82 7.32 7.07 8.09
CA ARG A 82 8.22 7.26 9.23
C ARG A 82 9.34 6.23 9.30
N ASN A 83 9.02 4.95 9.07
CA ASN A 83 10.02 3.90 9.15
C ASN A 83 10.99 3.97 7.96
N LEU A 84 10.51 4.22 6.77
CA LEU A 84 11.34 4.38 5.57
C LEU A 84 12.27 5.58 5.72
N HIS A 85 11.76 6.73 6.19
CA HIS A 85 12.55 7.92 6.45
C HIS A 85 13.64 7.66 7.51
N ALA A 86 13.32 6.95 8.60
CA ALA A 86 14.30 6.57 9.63
C ALA A 86 15.44 5.69 9.08
N HIS A 87 15.19 4.96 7.97
CA HIS A 87 16.19 4.15 7.27
C HIS A 87 16.82 4.85 6.05
N GLY A 88 16.56 6.16 5.88
CA GLY A 88 17.16 6.98 4.85
C GLY A 88 16.54 6.79 3.46
N TYR A 89 15.29 6.42 3.39
CA TYR A 89 14.49 6.40 2.16
C TYR A 89 13.52 7.57 2.12
N ASP A 90 13.41 8.19 0.96
CA ASP A 90 12.33 9.14 0.65
C ASP A 90 11.11 8.40 0.14
N CYS A 91 9.91 8.99 0.32
CA CYS A 91 8.66 8.39 -0.13
C CYS A 91 7.95 9.29 -1.16
N ILE A 92 7.39 8.68 -2.20
CA ILE A 92 6.45 9.34 -3.10
C ILE A 92 5.09 8.68 -2.91
N LEU A 93 4.10 9.44 -2.41
CA LEU A 93 2.74 8.96 -2.20
C LEU A 93 1.88 9.25 -3.43
N GLY A 94 1.12 8.24 -3.87
CA GLY A 94 0.05 8.33 -4.87
C GLY A 94 -1.29 7.88 -4.30
N CYS A 95 -2.36 8.61 -4.62
CA CYS A 95 -3.74 8.23 -4.32
C CYS A 95 -4.43 7.87 -5.63
N SER A 96 -4.58 6.58 -5.93
CA SER A 96 -5.02 6.09 -7.24
C SER A 96 -6.54 6.08 -7.43
N GLY A 97 -7.31 6.30 -6.37
CA GLY A 97 -8.73 5.99 -6.44
C GLY A 97 -8.97 4.47 -6.56
N PHE A 98 -10.16 4.10 -7.04
CA PHE A 98 -10.60 2.70 -7.09
C PHE A 98 -10.69 2.14 -8.52
N LYS A 99 -10.63 2.99 -9.55
CA LYS A 99 -10.73 2.56 -10.94
C LYS A 99 -9.45 1.87 -11.40
N GLN A 100 -9.62 0.83 -12.22
CA GLN A 100 -8.50 0.04 -12.71
C GLN A 100 -7.48 0.88 -13.48
N GLU A 101 -7.95 1.67 -14.44
CA GLU A 101 -7.10 2.55 -15.26
C GLU A 101 -6.26 3.53 -14.41
N GLU A 102 -6.88 4.12 -13.37
CA GLU A 102 -6.19 5.06 -12.48
C GLU A 102 -5.09 4.35 -11.66
N LYS A 103 -5.32 3.12 -11.20
CA LYS A 103 -4.30 2.30 -10.51
C LYS A 103 -3.09 2.04 -11.41
N GLU A 104 -3.33 1.63 -12.64
CA GLU A 104 -2.28 1.38 -13.64
C GLU A 104 -1.50 2.64 -13.97
N ASP A 105 -2.19 3.78 -14.16
CA ASP A 105 -1.56 5.08 -14.43
C ASP A 105 -0.63 5.51 -13.29
N TYR A 106 -1.06 5.36 -12.04
CA TYR A 106 -0.22 5.69 -10.88
C TYR A 106 1.01 4.78 -10.76
N VAL A 107 0.86 3.49 -11.06
CA VAL A 107 2.01 2.56 -11.08
C VAL A 107 2.99 2.99 -12.17
N ARG A 108 2.53 3.23 -13.41
CA ARG A 108 3.38 3.74 -14.50
C ARG A 108 4.06 5.07 -14.14
N LEU A 109 3.31 5.99 -13.52
CA LEU A 109 3.86 7.28 -13.08
C LEU A 109 5.02 7.09 -12.09
N LEU A 110 4.84 6.27 -11.04
CA LEU A 110 5.89 6.09 -10.04
C LEU A 110 7.11 5.35 -10.59
N LEU A 111 6.92 4.35 -11.45
CA LEU A 111 8.03 3.70 -12.16
C LEU A 111 8.84 4.70 -13.00
N SER A 112 8.17 5.66 -13.65
CA SER A 112 8.84 6.72 -14.41
C SER A 112 9.72 7.63 -13.53
N LYS A 113 9.44 7.72 -12.22
CA LYS A 113 10.24 8.47 -11.24
C LYS A 113 11.48 7.70 -10.77
N LYS A 114 11.72 6.50 -11.29
CA LYS A 114 12.87 5.67 -10.93
C LYS A 114 12.91 5.31 -9.44
N ILE A 115 11.77 4.96 -8.88
CA ILE A 115 11.69 4.42 -7.52
C ILE A 115 12.45 3.09 -7.41
N ASP A 116 12.96 2.75 -6.24
CA ASP A 116 13.65 1.48 -5.98
C ASP A 116 12.67 0.34 -5.65
N THR A 117 11.50 0.69 -5.14
CA THR A 117 10.50 -0.24 -4.65
C THR A 117 9.12 0.41 -4.69
N LEU A 118 8.07 -0.38 -4.91
CA LEU A 118 6.69 0.06 -4.85
C LEU A 118 5.91 -0.69 -3.76
N ILE A 119 5.20 0.05 -2.92
CA ILE A 119 4.29 -0.49 -1.91
C ILE A 119 2.85 -0.14 -2.30
N LEU A 120 2.00 -1.16 -2.46
CA LEU A 120 0.57 -1.03 -2.73
C LEU A 120 -0.20 -1.32 -1.44
N VAL A 121 -0.91 -0.32 -0.92
CA VAL A 121 -1.65 -0.42 0.35
C VAL A 121 -3.15 -0.52 0.07
N GLY A 122 -3.73 -1.68 0.35
CA GLY A 122 -5.16 -1.92 0.23
C GLY A 122 -5.53 -3.13 -0.63
N SER A 123 -6.60 -3.80 -0.24
CA SER A 123 -7.07 -5.04 -0.87
C SER A 123 -7.64 -4.85 -2.28
N THR A 124 -7.93 -3.62 -2.68
CA THR A 124 -8.44 -3.29 -4.02
C THR A 124 -7.44 -3.55 -5.14
N TYR A 125 -6.13 -3.60 -4.83
CA TYR A 125 -5.07 -3.88 -5.81
C TYR A 125 -5.00 -5.35 -6.22
N ALA A 126 -5.57 -6.27 -5.45
CA ALA A 126 -5.67 -7.70 -5.82
C ALA A 126 -6.85 -8.01 -6.75
N GLY A 127 -7.39 -7.00 -7.43
CA GLY A 127 -8.53 -7.14 -8.33
C GLY A 127 -9.83 -7.49 -7.60
N ASN A 128 -10.89 -7.68 -8.39
CA ASN A 128 -12.21 -8.09 -7.90
C ASN A 128 -12.44 -9.61 -8.02
N GLY A 129 -11.46 -10.36 -8.54
CA GLY A 129 -11.49 -11.81 -8.76
C GLY A 129 -12.41 -12.28 -9.89
N LYS A 130 -12.91 -11.37 -10.70
CA LYS A 130 -13.71 -11.69 -11.87
C LYS A 130 -12.82 -11.82 -13.12
N ASP A 131 -11.72 -11.07 -13.16
CA ASP A 131 -10.74 -11.09 -14.22
C ASP A 131 -9.32 -11.18 -13.63
N GLU A 132 -8.57 -12.21 -14.00
CA GLU A 132 -7.19 -12.39 -13.54
C GLU A 132 -6.26 -11.33 -14.11
N SER A 133 -6.60 -10.75 -15.27
CA SER A 133 -5.83 -9.68 -15.90
C SER A 133 -5.85 -8.36 -15.12
N ASP A 134 -6.81 -8.18 -14.21
CA ASP A 134 -6.88 -7.02 -13.29
C ASP A 134 -5.58 -6.78 -12.49
N THR A 135 -4.67 -7.75 -12.44
CA THR A 135 -3.41 -7.69 -11.69
C THR A 135 -2.15 -7.78 -12.54
N ASP A 136 -2.29 -7.85 -13.87
CA ASP A 136 -1.13 -8.00 -14.78
C ASP A 136 -0.17 -6.80 -14.70
N TYR A 137 -0.71 -5.58 -14.58
CA TYR A 137 0.10 -4.37 -14.40
C TYR A 137 1.03 -4.41 -13.17
N ILE A 138 0.66 -5.19 -12.13
CA ILE A 138 1.49 -5.41 -10.94
C ILE A 138 2.64 -6.36 -11.28
N ARG A 139 2.37 -7.43 -12.05
CA ARG A 139 3.39 -8.38 -12.52
C ARG A 139 4.39 -7.72 -13.46
N GLU A 140 3.90 -6.88 -14.38
CA GLU A 140 4.74 -6.07 -15.26
C GLU A 140 5.62 -5.07 -14.47
N ALA A 141 5.08 -4.45 -13.44
CA ALA A 141 5.85 -3.57 -12.55
C ALA A 141 6.92 -4.35 -11.77
N ALA A 142 6.63 -5.59 -11.37
CA ALA A 142 7.53 -6.45 -10.63
C ALA A 142 8.78 -6.88 -11.44
N GLU A 143 8.72 -6.79 -12.76
CA GLU A 143 9.91 -6.98 -13.63
C GLU A 143 10.92 -5.84 -13.49
N GLN A 144 10.50 -4.67 -13.01
CA GLN A 144 11.34 -3.48 -12.90
C GLN A 144 11.78 -3.19 -11.45
N VAL A 145 10.89 -3.38 -10.48
CA VAL A 145 11.11 -3.08 -9.06
C VAL A 145 10.44 -4.13 -8.17
N SER A 146 10.91 -4.30 -6.94
CA SER A 146 10.20 -5.14 -5.97
C SER A 146 8.85 -4.52 -5.59
N ILE A 147 7.81 -5.34 -5.57
CA ILE A 147 6.46 -4.93 -5.20
C ILE A 147 6.11 -5.50 -3.82
N PHE A 148 5.69 -4.63 -2.92
CA PHE A 148 5.15 -5.02 -1.63
C PHE A 148 3.66 -4.69 -1.58
N MET A 149 2.84 -5.68 -1.21
CA MET A 149 1.39 -5.52 -1.09
C MET A 149 0.97 -5.63 0.36
N ILE A 150 0.16 -4.70 0.81
CA ILE A 150 -0.39 -4.69 2.17
C ILE A 150 -1.90 -4.87 2.09
N ASN A 151 -2.41 -5.85 2.82
CA ASN A 151 -3.81 -6.27 2.85
C ASN A 151 -4.33 -6.77 1.48
N ALA A 152 -3.44 -7.35 0.67
CA ALA A 152 -3.77 -7.89 -0.64
C ALA A 152 -2.86 -9.09 -0.95
N LYS A 153 -3.32 -9.99 -1.82
CA LYS A 153 -2.54 -11.15 -2.28
C LYS A 153 -2.58 -11.23 -3.81
N VAL A 154 -1.41 -11.13 -4.41
CA VAL A 154 -1.18 -11.38 -5.85
C VAL A 154 0.03 -12.30 -5.96
N SER A 155 -0.06 -13.34 -6.77
CA SER A 155 1.03 -14.26 -7.03
C SER A 155 1.90 -13.77 -8.18
N GLY A 156 3.21 -13.86 -8.04
CA GLY A 156 4.19 -13.49 -9.06
C GLY A 156 5.59 -13.37 -8.48
N ASP A 157 6.59 -13.42 -9.33
CA ASP A 157 7.97 -13.22 -8.95
C ASP A 157 8.17 -11.76 -8.50
N ASN A 158 9.05 -11.55 -7.50
CA ASN A 158 9.37 -10.24 -6.95
C ASN A 158 8.16 -9.47 -6.37
N ILE A 159 7.08 -10.19 -6.02
CA ILE A 159 5.88 -9.68 -5.36
C ILE A 159 5.80 -10.27 -3.96
N TYR A 160 5.77 -9.41 -2.95
CA TYR A 160 5.73 -9.77 -1.53
C TYR A 160 4.43 -9.28 -0.92
N CYS A 161 3.63 -10.19 -0.33
CA CYS A 161 2.32 -9.87 0.20
C CYS A 161 2.26 -10.06 1.71
N THR A 162 1.65 -9.10 2.41
CA THR A 162 1.23 -9.24 3.80
C THR A 162 -0.28 -8.97 3.89
N TYR A 163 -1.03 -9.89 4.49
CA TYR A 163 -2.48 -9.83 4.60
C TYR A 163 -2.97 -10.60 5.82
N ALA A 164 -4.14 -10.23 6.31
CA ALA A 164 -4.85 -11.01 7.32
C ALA A 164 -5.60 -12.17 6.66
N ASP A 165 -5.77 -13.28 7.37
CA ASP A 165 -6.64 -14.36 6.95
C ASP A 165 -8.11 -13.97 7.23
N ASP A 166 -8.65 -13.14 6.34
CA ASP A 166 -10.01 -12.62 6.43
C ASP A 166 -11.08 -13.74 6.33
N PHE A 167 -10.77 -14.80 5.58
CA PHE A 167 -11.64 -15.96 5.51
C PHE A 167 -11.76 -16.64 6.89
N GLN A 168 -10.61 -17.03 7.46
CA GLN A 168 -10.61 -17.73 8.75
C GLN A 168 -11.17 -16.86 9.88
N ALA A 169 -10.82 -15.57 9.90
CA ALA A 169 -11.33 -14.63 10.90
C ALA A 169 -12.87 -14.55 10.87
N THR A 170 -13.44 -14.37 9.67
CA THR A 170 -14.88 -14.26 9.52
C THR A 170 -15.60 -15.60 9.75
N TYR A 171 -15.00 -16.70 9.31
CA TYR A 171 -15.49 -18.03 9.60
C TYR A 171 -15.63 -18.27 11.12
N GLU A 172 -14.58 -17.97 11.90
CA GLU A 172 -14.62 -18.17 13.36
C GLU A 172 -15.60 -17.23 14.06
N VAL A 173 -15.72 -15.98 13.64
CA VAL A 173 -16.73 -15.05 14.18
C VAL A 173 -18.14 -15.54 13.88
N THR A 174 -18.40 -15.99 12.67
CA THR A 174 -19.72 -16.55 12.29
C THR A 174 -20.05 -17.80 13.10
N LYS A 175 -19.09 -18.71 13.28
CA LYS A 175 -19.25 -19.87 14.18
C LYS A 175 -19.52 -19.45 15.63
N ALA A 176 -18.93 -18.36 16.09
CA ALA A 176 -19.21 -17.87 17.44
C ALA A 176 -20.64 -17.35 17.58
N PHE A 177 -21.21 -16.71 16.56
CA PHE A 177 -22.64 -16.38 16.53
C PHE A 177 -23.52 -17.62 16.54
N ILE A 178 -23.22 -18.61 15.70
CA ILE A 178 -23.98 -19.88 15.62
C ILE A 178 -23.95 -20.62 16.97
N ARG A 179 -22.77 -20.71 17.62
CA ARG A 179 -22.67 -21.32 18.96
C ARG A 179 -23.51 -20.61 20.03
N ARG A 180 -23.85 -19.33 19.81
CA ARG A 180 -24.75 -18.55 20.68
C ARG A 180 -26.22 -18.65 20.25
N GLY A 181 -26.57 -19.57 19.36
CA GLY A 181 -27.93 -19.80 18.90
C GLY A 181 -28.41 -18.78 17.84
N LYS A 182 -27.47 -18.08 17.17
CA LYS A 182 -27.81 -17.16 16.07
C LYS A 182 -27.88 -17.93 14.76
N GLU A 183 -29.00 -17.80 14.03
CA GLU A 183 -29.27 -18.55 12.81
C GLU A 183 -29.50 -17.65 11.59
N LYS A 184 -29.83 -16.38 11.84
CA LYS A 184 -30.21 -15.41 10.82
C LYS A 184 -29.27 -14.19 10.88
N ILE A 185 -28.03 -14.42 10.51
CA ILE A 185 -26.95 -13.44 10.64
C ILE A 185 -26.97 -12.54 9.40
N LEU A 186 -27.26 -11.25 9.56
CA LEU A 186 -27.12 -10.25 8.50
C LEU A 186 -25.64 -9.93 8.29
N PHE A 187 -25.12 -10.22 7.09
CA PHE A 187 -23.75 -9.89 6.69
C PHE A 187 -23.71 -8.56 5.95
N MET A 188 -22.98 -7.59 6.49
CA MET A 188 -22.83 -6.26 5.89
C MET A 188 -21.41 -6.07 5.36
N TYR A 189 -21.30 -5.55 4.13
CA TYR A 189 -20.01 -5.28 3.46
C TYR A 189 -20.10 -4.02 2.61
N ASP A 190 -18.98 -3.34 2.39
CA ASP A 190 -18.93 -2.06 1.66
C ASP A 190 -18.30 -2.15 0.27
N SER A 191 -17.54 -3.20 0.00
CA SER A 191 -16.76 -3.34 -1.23
C SER A 191 -16.78 -4.77 -1.77
N GLU A 192 -16.29 -4.95 -2.99
CA GLU A 192 -16.03 -6.25 -3.62
C GLU A 192 -14.54 -6.55 -3.72
N SER A 193 -13.74 -5.93 -2.85
CA SER A 193 -12.29 -6.13 -2.79
C SER A 193 -11.91 -7.57 -2.43
N TYR A 194 -10.64 -7.93 -2.61
CA TYR A 194 -10.11 -9.24 -2.20
C TYR A 194 -10.49 -9.56 -0.75
N SER A 195 -10.24 -8.65 0.19
CA SER A 195 -10.57 -8.82 1.62
C SER A 195 -12.07 -9.06 1.83
N ALA A 196 -12.93 -8.24 1.22
CA ALA A 196 -14.38 -8.38 1.37
C ALA A 196 -14.90 -9.74 0.87
N ARG A 197 -14.34 -10.25 -0.25
CA ARG A 197 -14.70 -11.58 -0.77
C ARG A 197 -14.23 -12.70 0.15
N GLN A 198 -13.02 -12.61 0.71
CA GLN A 198 -12.54 -13.60 1.69
C GLN A 198 -13.42 -13.62 2.94
N LYS A 199 -13.83 -12.46 3.44
CA LYS A 199 -14.77 -12.35 4.57
C LYS A 199 -16.12 -12.97 4.25
N MET A 200 -16.69 -12.67 3.07
CA MET A 200 -17.96 -13.26 2.65
C MET A 200 -17.86 -14.77 2.50
N ALA A 201 -16.79 -15.29 1.91
CA ALA A 201 -16.56 -16.71 1.78
C ALA A 201 -16.46 -17.41 3.14
N GLY A 202 -15.77 -16.81 4.12
CA GLY A 202 -15.70 -17.34 5.49
C GLY A 202 -17.05 -17.36 6.19
N TYR A 203 -17.87 -16.31 6.02
CA TYR A 203 -19.24 -16.28 6.52
C TYR A 203 -20.10 -17.41 5.92
N GLU A 204 -20.07 -17.57 4.60
CA GLU A 204 -20.85 -18.60 3.89
C GLU A 204 -20.42 -20.01 4.28
N ALA A 205 -19.11 -20.26 4.35
CA ALA A 205 -18.57 -21.56 4.76
C ALA A 205 -19.00 -21.95 6.18
N ALA A 206 -19.00 -21.00 7.12
CA ALA A 206 -19.42 -21.27 8.50
C ALA A 206 -20.93 -21.61 8.60
N LEU A 207 -21.78 -20.97 7.79
CA LEU A 207 -23.19 -21.31 7.71
C LEU A 207 -23.40 -22.71 7.11
N GLN A 208 -22.69 -23.03 6.01
CA GLN A 208 -22.78 -24.35 5.37
C GLN A 208 -22.34 -25.47 6.31
N ASP A 209 -21.25 -25.32 7.01
CA ASP A 209 -20.76 -26.32 7.97
C ASP A 209 -21.72 -26.56 9.14
N ALA A 210 -22.50 -25.54 9.49
CA ALA A 210 -23.53 -25.63 10.51
C ALA A 210 -24.91 -26.15 9.97
N GLY A 211 -25.00 -26.38 8.66
CA GLY A 211 -26.25 -26.81 8.01
C GLY A 211 -27.27 -25.68 7.81
N TYR A 212 -26.88 -24.43 7.93
CA TYR A 212 -27.75 -23.28 7.70
C TYR A 212 -27.76 -22.83 6.24
N PRO A 213 -28.93 -22.41 5.71
CA PRO A 213 -29.02 -21.94 4.33
C PRO A 213 -28.35 -20.58 4.17
N ILE A 214 -27.59 -20.40 3.07
CA ILE A 214 -27.11 -19.10 2.63
C ILE A 214 -28.29 -18.32 2.06
N ARG A 215 -28.67 -17.22 2.71
CA ARG A 215 -29.77 -16.36 2.31
C ARG A 215 -29.28 -15.10 1.66
N GLY A 216 -29.58 -14.89 0.37
CA GLY A 216 -29.14 -13.70 -0.38
C GLY A 216 -29.65 -12.39 0.20
N ASN A 217 -30.87 -12.37 0.76
CA ASN A 217 -31.46 -11.21 1.42
C ASN A 217 -30.82 -10.87 2.78
N LEU A 218 -29.95 -11.73 3.32
CA LEU A 218 -29.14 -11.45 4.51
C LEU A 218 -27.70 -11.03 4.16
N LYS A 219 -27.43 -10.67 2.92
CA LYS A 219 -26.17 -10.06 2.48
C LYS A 219 -26.43 -8.64 1.99
N PHE A 220 -25.95 -7.66 2.72
CA PHE A 220 -26.21 -6.25 2.47
C PHE A 220 -24.95 -5.48 2.12
N LYS A 221 -24.93 -4.91 0.90
CA LYS A 221 -23.88 -3.99 0.49
C LYS A 221 -24.22 -2.58 0.96
N THR A 222 -23.44 -2.06 1.87
CA THR A 222 -23.57 -0.69 2.41
C THR A 222 -22.62 0.28 1.70
N LYS A 223 -22.60 1.51 2.16
CA LYS A 223 -21.64 2.55 1.80
C LYS A 223 -20.85 2.93 3.05
N ASN A 224 -19.69 3.54 2.88
CA ASN A 224 -18.94 4.15 3.98
C ASN A 224 -19.60 5.47 4.41
N ASP A 225 -20.86 5.37 4.86
CA ASP A 225 -21.72 6.47 5.30
C ASP A 225 -22.54 5.97 6.48
N ILE A 226 -22.30 6.54 7.66
CA ILE A 226 -22.90 6.11 8.93
C ILE A 226 -24.42 6.36 8.94
N GLU A 227 -24.87 7.51 8.43
CA GLU A 227 -26.31 7.86 8.43
C GLU A 227 -27.08 6.97 7.46
N TYR A 228 -26.56 6.78 6.25
CA TYR A 228 -27.14 5.86 5.29
C TYR A 228 -27.23 4.44 5.86
N THR A 229 -26.14 3.95 6.46
CA THR A 229 -26.09 2.59 7.04
C THR A 229 -27.07 2.43 8.18
N ARG A 230 -27.17 3.43 9.07
CA ARG A 230 -28.17 3.46 10.15
C ARG A 230 -29.59 3.37 9.63
N ASP A 231 -29.95 4.22 8.67
CA ASP A 231 -31.31 4.31 8.15
C ASP A 231 -31.71 3.00 7.44
N MET A 232 -30.81 2.42 6.67
CA MET A 232 -31.02 1.11 6.04
C MET A 232 -31.16 -0.03 7.07
N LEU A 233 -30.38 -0.03 8.14
CA LEU A 233 -30.51 -1.03 9.22
C LEU A 233 -31.85 -0.91 9.94
N LEU A 234 -32.34 0.33 10.17
CA LEU A 234 -33.65 0.54 10.76
C LEU A 234 -34.78 0.04 9.86
N GLU A 235 -34.67 0.22 8.55
CA GLU A 235 -35.60 -0.33 7.59
C GLU A 235 -35.55 -1.87 7.56
N TYR A 236 -34.35 -2.44 7.50
CA TYR A 236 -34.17 -3.90 7.49
C TYR A 236 -34.64 -4.56 8.78
N ASN A 237 -34.48 -3.94 9.93
CA ASN A 237 -35.04 -4.42 11.19
C ASN A 237 -36.57 -4.51 11.22
N ARG A 238 -37.25 -3.79 10.30
CA ARG A 238 -38.73 -3.85 10.16
C ARG A 238 -39.16 -4.85 9.09
N THR A 239 -38.32 -5.12 8.10
CA THR A 239 -38.70 -5.84 6.88
C THR A 239 -38.02 -7.20 6.74
N LEU A 240 -36.87 -7.40 7.39
CA LEU A 240 -36.09 -8.64 7.33
C LEU A 240 -36.05 -9.32 8.70
N ASP A 241 -36.12 -10.62 8.66
CA ASP A 241 -36.00 -11.49 9.83
C ASP A 241 -34.53 -11.88 10.03
N PHE A 242 -33.80 -11.13 10.87
CA PHE A 242 -32.44 -11.43 11.30
C PHE A 242 -32.30 -11.28 12.83
N ASP A 243 -31.36 -11.99 13.43
CA ASP A 243 -31.14 -12.06 14.89
C ASP A 243 -29.77 -11.52 15.32
N SER A 244 -28.91 -11.20 14.36
CA SER A 244 -27.58 -10.66 14.59
C SER A 244 -27.04 -10.00 13.34
N VAL A 245 -26.03 -9.14 13.50
CA VAL A 245 -25.38 -8.42 12.41
C VAL A 245 -23.86 -8.64 12.49
N LEU A 246 -23.27 -9.04 11.37
CA LEU A 246 -21.83 -9.11 11.16
C LEU A 246 -21.44 -8.05 10.13
N ALA A 247 -20.85 -6.96 10.61
CA ALA A 247 -20.34 -5.88 9.77
C ALA A 247 -18.82 -6.07 9.51
N THR A 248 -18.39 -5.83 8.25
CA THR A 248 -16.99 -6.10 7.83
C THR A 248 -16.37 -4.91 7.10
#